data_4bdb908d183ea539e83a692d708b0349
#
_entry.id   4bdb908d183ea539e83a692d708b0349
#
_cell.length_a   1.000
_cell.length_b   1.000
_cell.length_c   1.000
_cell.angle_alpha   90.00
_cell.angle_beta   90.00
_cell.angle_gamma   90.00
#
_symmetry.space_group_name_H-M   'P 1'
#
loop_
_entity.id
_entity.type
_entity.pdbx_description
1 polymer ?
#
loop_
_entity_poly.entity_id
_entity_poly.type
_entity_poly.pdbx_seq_one_letter_code
_entity_poly.pdbx_strand_id
1 'polypeptide(L)'
;MSSIVLPCPSCRIDNPTPAQQLLSRPRCQRCQQALTVNTPIETTREAIDGVIRSAPLPVLLVFYSQWSAPSTMAAPVLLQVAQRHAGRLLVLRINTDMNPDVMKRYGVTAMPALILFRGGSERKRLQGAHSAVEIEQLLSDGAASR
;
A
#
# COMPACT_ATOMS: atom_id res chain seq x y z
N MET A 1 17.74 1.31 3.26
CA MET A 1 16.95 2.48 2.87
C MET A 1 15.62 2.03 2.32
N SER A 2 14.59 2.70 2.71
CA SER A 2 13.24 2.26 2.40
C SER A 2 12.64 3.17 1.34
N SER A 3 12.55 2.67 0.12
CA SER A 3 12.00 3.44 -0.97
C SER A 3 10.90 2.66 -1.68
N ILE A 4 10.03 3.41 -2.35
CA ILE A 4 9.01 2.87 -3.23
C ILE A 4 9.21 3.47 -4.61
N VAL A 5 8.62 2.85 -5.62
CA VAL A 5 8.70 3.34 -6.98
C VAL A 5 7.39 4.02 -7.34
N LEU A 6 7.47 5.32 -7.67
CA LEU A 6 6.31 6.09 -8.10
C LEU A 6 6.38 6.32 -9.59
N PRO A 7 5.50 5.68 -10.38
CA PRO A 7 5.47 5.93 -11.82
C PRO A 7 4.94 7.33 -12.10
N CYS A 8 5.58 8.03 -13.03
CA CYS A 8 5.14 9.37 -13.40
C CYS A 8 3.86 9.28 -14.24
N PRO A 9 2.81 10.02 -13.88
CA PRO A 9 1.57 9.99 -14.65
C PRO A 9 1.71 10.64 -16.03
N SER A 10 2.74 11.45 -16.22
CA SER A 10 2.94 12.17 -17.47
C SER A 10 3.89 11.44 -18.44
N CYS A 11 5.13 11.21 -18.03
CA CYS A 11 6.13 10.59 -18.92
C CYS A 11 6.35 9.10 -18.64
N ARG A 12 5.74 8.57 -17.60
CA ARG A 12 5.67 7.14 -17.26
C ARG A 12 6.99 6.49 -16.83
N ILE A 13 8.02 7.26 -16.53
CA ILE A 13 9.22 6.66 -15.96
C ILE A 13 9.00 6.35 -14.48
N ASP A 14 9.75 5.38 -14.00
CA ASP A 14 9.70 5.01 -12.59
C ASP A 14 10.62 5.91 -11.78
N ASN A 15 10.12 6.39 -10.64
CA ASN A 15 10.85 7.29 -9.77
C ASN A 15 11.05 6.62 -8.41
N PRO A 16 12.23 6.07 -8.12
CA PRO A 16 12.52 5.60 -6.77
C PRO A 16 12.41 6.76 -5.80
N THR A 17 11.59 6.61 -4.76
CA THR A 17 11.28 7.68 -3.83
C THR A 17 11.42 7.17 -2.42
N PRO A 18 12.26 7.78 -1.57
CA PRO A 18 12.31 7.39 -0.17
C PRO A 18 10.95 7.57 0.49
N ALA A 19 10.53 6.58 1.28
CA ALA A 19 9.21 6.59 1.89
C ALA A 19 8.97 7.81 2.76
N GLN A 20 10.02 8.28 3.47
CA GLN A 20 9.90 9.43 4.34
C GLN A 20 9.68 10.76 3.59
N GLN A 21 9.87 10.76 2.28
CA GLN A 21 9.70 11.96 1.45
C GLN A 21 8.34 12.06 0.78
N LEU A 22 7.41 11.16 1.09
CA LEU A 22 6.11 11.13 0.40
C LEU A 22 5.28 12.39 0.60
N LEU A 23 5.41 13.08 1.73
CA LEU A 23 4.72 14.35 1.98
C LEU A 23 5.52 15.57 1.56
N SER A 24 6.72 15.39 1.02
CA SER A 24 7.59 16.49 0.58
C SER A 24 7.34 16.90 -0.87
N ARG A 25 6.21 16.50 -1.42
CA ARG A 25 5.80 16.82 -2.81
C ARG A 25 6.85 16.37 -3.82
N PRO A 26 7.14 15.06 -3.89
CA PRO A 26 8.15 14.57 -4.82
C PRO A 26 7.76 14.86 -6.27
N ARG A 27 8.77 15.06 -7.11
CA ARG A 27 8.57 15.34 -8.53
C ARG A 27 9.34 14.36 -9.38
N CYS A 28 8.82 14.13 -10.58
CA CYS A 28 9.48 13.26 -11.54
C CYS A 28 10.87 13.83 -11.87
N GLN A 29 11.89 12.98 -11.78
CA GLN A 29 13.26 13.41 -12.04
C GLN A 29 13.49 13.72 -13.52
N ARG A 30 12.58 13.32 -14.41
CA ARG A 30 12.72 13.57 -15.83
C ARG A 30 11.90 14.77 -16.31
N CYS A 31 10.60 14.83 -16.00
CA CYS A 31 9.73 15.87 -16.54
C CYS A 31 9.23 16.85 -15.47
N GLN A 32 9.61 16.66 -14.22
CA GLN A 32 9.25 17.53 -13.09
C GLN A 32 7.75 17.53 -12.73
N GLN A 33 6.98 16.62 -13.32
CA GLN A 33 5.57 16.46 -12.95
C GLN A 33 5.47 16.02 -11.49
N ALA A 34 4.51 16.59 -10.76
CA ALA A 34 4.26 16.18 -9.37
C ALA A 34 3.89 14.71 -9.30
N LEU A 35 4.43 14.01 -8.32
CA LEU A 35 4.15 12.59 -8.07
C LEU A 35 3.23 12.50 -6.87
N THR A 36 2.06 11.88 -7.06
CA THR A 36 1.07 11.71 -6.00
C THR A 36 0.84 10.22 -5.77
N VAL A 37 0.75 9.82 -4.50
CA VAL A 37 0.42 8.45 -4.14
C VAL A 37 -1.09 8.29 -4.30
N ASN A 38 -1.53 7.76 -5.44
CA ASN A 38 -2.95 7.60 -5.75
C ASN A 38 -3.27 6.26 -6.40
N THR A 39 -2.30 5.33 -6.42
CA THR A 39 -2.51 3.96 -6.90
C THR A 39 -1.82 3.02 -5.93
N PRO A 40 -2.24 1.74 -5.88
CA PRO A 40 -1.49 0.74 -5.11
C PRO A 40 -0.08 0.60 -5.66
N ILE A 41 0.90 0.58 -4.76
CA ILE A 41 2.32 0.54 -5.11
C ILE A 41 2.87 -0.84 -4.73
N GLU A 42 3.51 -1.50 -5.69
CA GLU A 42 4.11 -2.80 -5.44
C GLU A 42 5.33 -2.67 -4.54
N THR A 43 5.46 -3.57 -3.57
CA THR A 43 6.62 -3.61 -2.68
C THR A 43 7.21 -5.01 -2.64
N THR A 44 8.33 -5.17 -1.95
CA THR A 44 9.03 -6.43 -1.79
C THR A 44 9.22 -6.75 -0.32
N ARG A 45 9.55 -8.01 -0.02
CA ARG A 45 9.82 -8.43 1.36
C ARG A 45 11.02 -7.70 1.97
N GLU A 46 11.96 -7.25 1.13
CA GLU A 46 13.14 -6.52 1.61
C GLU A 46 12.81 -5.08 1.99
N ALA A 47 11.87 -4.47 1.28
CA ALA A 47 11.53 -3.05 1.48
C ALA A 47 10.39 -2.82 2.46
N ILE A 48 9.51 -3.80 2.62
CA ILE A 48 8.21 -3.63 3.27
C ILE A 48 8.29 -3.08 4.70
N ASP A 49 9.15 -3.63 5.55
CA ASP A 49 9.23 -3.20 6.95
C ASP A 49 9.73 -1.77 7.08
N GLY A 50 10.74 -1.43 6.29
CA GLY A 50 11.30 -0.09 6.31
C GLY A 50 10.33 0.95 5.80
N VAL A 51 9.57 0.63 4.76
CA VAL A 51 8.55 1.55 4.23
C VAL A 51 7.46 1.79 5.27
N ILE A 52 6.99 0.73 5.94
CA ILE A 52 5.96 0.84 6.98
C ILE A 52 6.44 1.75 8.10
N ARG A 53 7.70 1.60 8.53
CA ARG A 53 8.26 2.39 9.63
C ARG A 53 8.51 3.84 9.26
N SER A 54 8.93 4.11 8.02
CA SER A 54 9.38 5.45 7.63
C SER A 54 8.34 6.29 6.92
N ALA A 55 7.24 5.70 6.45
CA ALA A 55 6.20 6.46 5.75
C ALA A 55 5.52 7.45 6.70
N PRO A 56 5.40 8.72 6.30
CA PRO A 56 4.77 9.74 7.16
C PRO A 56 3.25 9.71 7.10
N LEU A 57 2.66 8.83 6.31
CA LEU A 57 1.21 8.66 6.21
C LEU A 57 0.83 7.23 6.58
N PRO A 58 -0.46 6.98 6.86
CA PRO A 58 -0.93 5.62 7.10
C PRO A 58 -0.64 4.72 5.89
N VAL A 59 -0.32 3.47 6.17
CA VAL A 59 0.00 2.47 5.15
C VAL A 59 -1.04 1.35 5.21
N LEU A 60 -1.70 1.10 4.09
CA LEU A 60 -2.57 -0.07 3.94
C LEU A 60 -1.78 -1.11 3.15
N LEU A 61 -1.37 -2.16 3.84
CA LEU A 61 -0.59 -3.24 3.23
C LEU A 61 -1.55 -4.32 2.74
N VAL A 62 -1.45 -4.65 1.45
CA VAL A 62 -2.32 -5.63 0.79
C VAL A 62 -1.50 -6.83 0.38
N PHE A 63 -1.85 -7.99 0.91
CA PHE A 63 -1.27 -9.28 0.50
C PHE A 63 -2.17 -9.86 -0.57
N TYR A 64 -1.61 -10.24 -1.71
CA TYR A 64 -2.39 -10.79 -2.81
C TYR A 64 -1.64 -11.93 -3.49
N SER A 65 -2.40 -12.72 -4.25
CA SER A 65 -1.85 -13.79 -5.08
C SER A 65 -2.52 -13.74 -6.44
N GLN A 66 -1.74 -13.93 -7.49
CA GLN A 66 -2.28 -14.01 -8.86
C GLN A 66 -3.20 -15.21 -9.04
N TRP A 67 -3.02 -16.23 -8.20
CA TRP A 67 -3.80 -17.47 -8.29
C TRP A 67 -5.05 -17.43 -7.42
N SER A 68 -5.27 -16.36 -6.70
CA SER A 68 -6.45 -16.18 -5.84
C SER A 68 -7.49 -15.31 -6.54
N ALA A 69 -8.64 -15.88 -6.88
CA ALA A 69 -9.73 -15.12 -7.48
C ALA A 69 -10.19 -13.96 -6.59
N PRO A 70 -10.35 -14.14 -5.26
CA PRO A 70 -10.69 -13.00 -4.41
C PRO A 70 -9.65 -11.87 -4.45
N SER A 71 -8.35 -12.21 -4.54
CA SER A 71 -7.29 -11.19 -4.69
C SER A 71 -7.46 -10.41 -5.99
N THR A 72 -7.72 -11.11 -7.09
CA THR A 72 -7.90 -10.48 -8.40
C THR A 72 -9.12 -9.57 -8.40
N MET A 73 -10.20 -10.00 -7.78
CA MET A 73 -11.45 -9.23 -7.70
C MET A 73 -11.30 -7.99 -6.81
N ALA A 74 -10.39 -8.01 -5.86
CA ALA A 74 -10.15 -6.88 -4.96
C ALA A 74 -9.38 -5.74 -5.63
N ALA A 75 -8.66 -6.00 -6.71
CA ALA A 75 -7.78 -5.01 -7.32
C ALA A 75 -8.50 -3.70 -7.70
N PRO A 76 -9.66 -3.72 -8.41
CA PRO A 76 -10.34 -2.46 -8.74
C PRO A 76 -10.86 -1.72 -7.50
N VAL A 77 -11.26 -2.45 -6.46
CA VAL A 77 -11.70 -1.83 -5.21
C VAL A 77 -10.54 -1.09 -4.53
N LEU A 78 -9.37 -1.72 -4.51
CA LEU A 78 -8.18 -1.13 -3.90
C LEU A 78 -7.69 0.09 -4.68
N LEU A 79 -7.84 0.07 -6.00
CA LEU A 79 -7.52 1.23 -6.82
C LEU A 79 -8.43 2.40 -6.45
N GLN A 80 -9.74 2.15 -6.29
CA GLN A 80 -10.68 3.19 -5.85
C GLN A 80 -10.29 3.76 -4.48
N VAL A 81 -9.92 2.90 -3.55
CA VAL A 81 -9.50 3.33 -2.20
C VAL A 81 -8.27 4.22 -2.30
N ALA A 82 -7.27 3.80 -3.09
CA ALA A 82 -6.04 4.58 -3.26
C ALA A 82 -6.33 5.95 -3.88
N GLN A 83 -7.22 6.01 -4.86
CA GLN A 83 -7.58 7.27 -5.52
C GLN A 83 -8.37 8.19 -4.59
N ARG A 84 -9.30 7.64 -3.82
CA ARG A 84 -10.09 8.41 -2.87
C ARG A 84 -9.24 9.05 -1.78
N HIS A 85 -8.18 8.37 -1.38
CA HIS A 85 -7.28 8.84 -0.32
C HIS A 85 -5.94 9.32 -0.88
N ALA A 86 -5.92 9.81 -2.11
CA ALA A 86 -4.71 10.25 -2.78
C ALA A 86 -3.91 11.24 -1.92
N GLY A 87 -2.64 10.97 -1.73
CA GLY A 87 -1.75 11.81 -0.93
C GLY A 87 -1.91 11.67 0.57
N ARG A 88 -2.88 10.87 1.04
CA ARG A 88 -3.17 10.72 2.48
C ARG A 88 -3.07 9.29 2.96
N LEU A 89 -2.96 8.34 2.05
CA LEU A 89 -2.85 6.92 2.37
C LEU A 89 -1.91 6.29 1.35
N LEU A 90 -0.96 5.53 1.84
CA LEU A 90 -0.09 4.73 0.97
C LEU A 90 -0.66 3.31 0.93
N VAL A 91 -1.12 2.87 -0.24
CA VAL A 91 -1.55 1.50 -0.43
C VAL A 91 -0.37 0.74 -1.01
N LEU A 92 0.19 -0.17 -0.20
CA LEU A 92 1.27 -1.06 -0.63
C LEU A 92 0.67 -2.42 -0.93
N ARG A 93 1.13 -3.05 -2.00
CA ARG A 93 0.71 -4.40 -2.31
C ARG A 93 1.93 -5.30 -2.40
N ILE A 94 1.81 -6.52 -1.92
CA ILE A 94 2.89 -7.49 -1.97
C ILE A 94 2.37 -8.81 -2.52
N ASN A 95 3.07 -9.30 -3.54
CA ASN A 95 2.74 -10.56 -4.19
C ASN A 95 3.29 -11.71 -3.36
N THR A 96 2.40 -12.52 -2.78
CA THR A 96 2.79 -13.64 -1.91
C THR A 96 3.39 -14.80 -2.70
N ASP A 97 3.10 -14.91 -3.99
CA ASP A 97 3.70 -15.95 -4.82
C ASP A 97 5.19 -15.69 -5.03
N MET A 98 5.57 -14.41 -5.12
CA MET A 98 6.97 -14.00 -5.28
C MET A 98 7.68 -13.79 -3.94
N ASN A 99 6.92 -13.68 -2.85
CA ASN A 99 7.44 -13.42 -1.51
C ASN A 99 6.73 -14.34 -0.50
N PRO A 100 6.94 -15.67 -0.59
CA PRO A 100 6.11 -16.61 0.15
C PRO A 100 6.23 -16.54 1.68
N ASP A 101 7.34 -16.03 2.19
CA ASP A 101 7.58 -15.95 3.63
C ASP A 101 6.81 -14.82 4.32
N VAL A 102 6.31 -13.83 3.56
CA VAL A 102 5.67 -12.66 4.18
C VAL A 102 4.34 -12.99 4.86
N MET A 103 3.61 -13.97 4.35
CA MET A 103 2.36 -14.38 4.99
C MET A 103 2.62 -14.85 6.42
N LYS A 104 3.61 -15.71 6.60
CA LYS A 104 3.97 -16.23 7.90
C LYS A 104 4.50 -15.11 8.79
N ARG A 105 5.32 -14.23 8.23
CA ARG A 105 5.96 -13.14 8.96
C ARG A 105 4.93 -12.17 9.55
N TYR A 106 3.83 -11.95 8.85
CA TYR A 106 2.77 -11.01 9.28
C TYR A 106 1.54 -11.72 9.84
N GLY A 107 1.59 -13.04 9.97
CA GLY A 107 0.48 -13.81 10.50
C GLY A 107 -0.75 -13.79 9.63
N VAL A 108 -0.58 -13.80 8.31
CA VAL A 108 -1.67 -13.78 7.33
C VAL A 108 -2.04 -15.21 6.95
N THR A 109 -3.32 -15.54 7.00
CA THR A 109 -3.83 -16.88 6.72
C THR A 109 -4.83 -16.97 5.58
N ALA A 110 -5.28 -15.84 5.05
CA ALA A 110 -6.26 -15.82 3.96
C ALA A 110 -5.95 -14.67 3.00
N MET A 111 -6.34 -14.82 1.74
CA MET A 111 -6.11 -13.85 0.69
C MET A 111 -7.42 -13.29 0.15
N PRO A 112 -7.49 -12.00 -0.22
CA PRO A 112 -6.48 -11.00 0.10
C PRO A 112 -6.47 -10.67 1.58
N ALA A 113 -5.37 -10.11 2.08
CA ALA A 113 -5.32 -9.63 3.45
C ALA A 113 -4.92 -8.16 3.43
N LEU A 114 -5.55 -7.38 4.27
CA LEU A 114 -5.30 -5.94 4.37
C LEU A 114 -4.93 -5.63 5.81
N ILE A 115 -3.80 -4.97 5.99
CA ILE A 115 -3.35 -4.56 7.33
C ILE A 115 -3.08 -3.06 7.30
N LEU A 116 -3.74 -2.32 8.17
CA LEU A 116 -3.53 -0.88 8.28
C LEU A 116 -2.49 -0.60 9.36
N PHE A 117 -1.47 0.17 8.97
CA PHE A 117 -0.41 0.62 9.88
C PHE A 117 -0.45 2.14 10.03
N ARG A 118 -0.16 2.61 11.21
CA ARG A 118 0.02 4.05 11.49
C ARG A 118 1.23 4.20 12.39
N GLY A 119 2.18 5.06 11.96
CA GLY A 119 3.39 5.27 12.73
C GLY A 119 4.18 3.98 12.95
N GLY A 120 4.11 3.07 12.02
CA GLY A 120 4.82 1.80 12.09
C GLY A 120 4.10 0.70 12.88
N SER A 121 2.93 1.00 13.47
CA SER A 121 2.18 0.03 14.29
C SER A 121 0.93 -0.45 13.58
N GLU A 122 0.69 -1.74 13.68
CA GLU A 122 -0.55 -2.32 13.14
C GLU A 122 -1.75 -1.82 13.94
N ARG A 123 -2.77 -1.35 13.23
CA ARG A 123 -4.00 -0.83 13.86
C ARG A 123 -5.18 -1.77 13.67
N LYS A 124 -5.40 -2.24 12.46
CA LYS A 124 -6.52 -3.11 12.11
C LYS A 124 -6.10 -4.01 10.97
N ARG A 125 -6.81 -5.15 10.83
CA ARG A 125 -6.62 -6.02 9.67
C ARG A 125 -7.93 -6.66 9.25
N LEU A 126 -8.03 -6.97 7.95
CA LEU A 126 -9.10 -7.76 7.37
C LEU A 126 -8.46 -8.89 6.57
N GLN A 127 -9.04 -10.08 6.64
CA GLN A 127 -8.58 -11.22 5.84
C GLN A 127 -9.75 -11.74 5.02
N GLY A 128 -9.47 -12.10 3.77
CA GLY A 128 -10.48 -12.53 2.82
C GLY A 128 -11.06 -11.36 2.02
N ALA A 129 -12.07 -11.65 1.20
CA ALA A 129 -12.68 -10.65 0.34
C ALA A 129 -13.59 -9.71 1.13
N HIS A 130 -13.46 -8.40 0.87
CA HIS A 130 -14.26 -7.38 1.54
C HIS A 130 -14.67 -6.31 0.54
N SER A 131 -15.79 -5.65 0.82
CA SER A 131 -16.31 -4.57 -0.02
C SER A 131 -15.54 -3.27 0.21
N ALA A 132 -15.73 -2.31 -0.68
CA ALA A 132 -15.17 -0.96 -0.51
C ALA A 132 -15.63 -0.33 0.80
N VAL A 133 -16.89 -0.53 1.17
CA VAL A 133 -17.46 0.01 2.42
C VAL A 133 -16.74 -0.56 3.64
N GLU A 134 -16.47 -1.86 3.63
CA GLU A 134 -15.75 -2.51 4.73
C GLU A 134 -14.33 -2.00 4.85
N ILE A 135 -13.66 -1.78 3.72
CA ILE A 135 -12.30 -1.24 3.71
C ILE A 135 -12.29 0.19 4.21
N GLU A 136 -13.25 1.02 3.80
CA GLU A 136 -13.36 2.40 4.29
C GLU A 136 -13.61 2.40 5.80
N GLN A 137 -14.39 1.46 6.30
CA GLN A 137 -14.66 1.31 7.73
C GLN A 137 -13.37 0.94 8.48
N LEU A 138 -12.56 0.05 7.90
CA LEU A 138 -11.25 -0.30 8.45
C LEU A 138 -10.36 0.94 8.61
N LEU A 139 -10.32 1.78 7.57
CA LEU A 139 -9.50 2.99 7.57
C LEU A 139 -10.00 3.99 8.63
N SER A 140 -11.30 4.13 8.73
CA SER A 140 -11.94 5.03 9.70
C SER A 140 -11.67 4.58 11.14
N ASP A 141 -11.86 3.29 11.40
CA ASP A 141 -11.63 2.72 12.74
C ASP A 141 -10.16 2.83 13.14
N GLY A 142 -9.25 2.55 12.20
CA GLY A 142 -7.81 2.67 12.45
C GLY A 142 -7.39 4.10 12.72
N ALA A 143 -8.01 5.07 12.06
CA ALA A 143 -7.74 6.48 12.28
C ALA A 143 -8.23 6.96 13.64
N ALA A 144 -9.36 6.41 14.10
CA ALA A 144 -9.95 6.77 15.40
C ALA A 144 -9.19 6.15 16.56
N SER A 145 -8.48 5.06 16.35
CA SER A 145 -7.70 4.38 17.39
C SER A 145 -6.44 5.18 17.71
N ARG A 146 -6.24 5.48 18.94
CA ARG A 146 -5.10 6.25 19.40
C ARG A 146 -4.18 5.41 20.26
#